data_4527d986a96623880a9f64e42c5441d0
#
_entry.id   4527d986a96623880a9f64e42c5441d0
#
_cell.length_a   1.000
_cell.length_b   1.000
_cell.length_c   1.000
_cell.angle_alpha   90.00
_cell.angle_beta   90.00
_cell.angle_gamma   90.00
#
_symmetry.space_group_name_H-M   'P 1'
#
loop_
_entity.id
_entity.type
_entity.pdbx_description
1 polymer ?
#
loop_
_entity_poly.entity_id
_entity_poly.type
_entity_poly.pdbx_seq_one_letter_code
_entity_poly.pdbx_strand_id
1 'polypeptide(L)'
;MIDFELPPDIQQVQARVASFVKDVVLPAESEVLVADDSEVFDKVLGELRVAAKEAGLWTPHLPSEWGGLGLGPLGMAIVSQECGVSHLASLALNAMAPDEGNMHLLLHAADSEQKERYLRPLAAGEVRSCFAMTEQAAGSDPAGISTTAERHGDEWVLNGEKWFTSGAAGAAFAIVVAKTDLGSSARDAYSLFLVDEDNPS
;
A
#
# COMPACT_ATOMS: atom_id res chain seq x y z
N MET A 1 13.37 7.53 -34.47
CA MET A 1 14.32 7.16 -33.40
C MET A 1 13.52 7.12 -32.13
N ILE A 2 13.61 6.06 -31.34
CA ILE A 2 12.94 6.01 -30.03
C ILE A 2 13.79 6.85 -29.10
N ASP A 3 13.20 7.84 -28.45
CA ASP A 3 13.82 8.65 -27.42
C ASP A 3 13.60 7.97 -26.07
N PHE A 4 14.68 7.70 -25.34
CA PHE A 4 14.68 7.11 -24.01
C PHE A 4 15.00 8.15 -22.92
N GLU A 5 15.08 9.44 -23.27
CA GLU A 5 15.28 10.48 -22.27
C GLU A 5 14.02 10.60 -21.38
N LEU A 6 14.24 10.73 -20.08
CA LEU A 6 13.15 10.98 -19.16
C LEU A 6 12.61 12.42 -19.38
N PRO A 7 11.28 12.62 -19.30
CA PRO A 7 10.71 13.96 -19.27
C PRO A 7 11.34 14.83 -18.17
N PRO A 8 11.52 16.14 -18.39
CA PRO A 8 12.20 17.03 -17.44
C PRO A 8 11.59 17.05 -16.03
N ASP A 9 10.27 16.95 -15.92
CA ASP A 9 9.54 16.84 -14.66
C ASP A 9 9.88 15.55 -13.90
N ILE A 10 10.00 14.43 -14.61
CA ILE A 10 10.40 13.14 -14.03
C ILE A 10 11.88 13.16 -13.63
N GLN A 11 12.77 13.79 -14.41
CA GLN A 11 14.16 13.98 -14.04
C GLN A 11 14.28 14.80 -12.74
N GLN A 12 13.44 15.82 -12.56
CA GLN A 12 13.42 16.61 -11.34
C GLN A 12 12.95 15.78 -10.13
N VAL A 13 11.92 14.95 -10.29
CA VAL A 13 11.45 14.04 -9.24
C VAL A 13 12.57 13.05 -8.90
N GLN A 14 13.21 12.45 -9.89
CA GLN A 14 14.34 11.54 -9.70
C GLN A 14 15.43 12.16 -8.83
N ALA A 15 15.91 13.34 -9.21
CA ALA A 15 16.96 14.03 -8.47
C ALA A 15 16.57 14.32 -7.01
N ARG A 16 15.32 14.73 -6.76
CA ARG A 16 14.81 15.00 -5.41
C ARG A 16 14.73 13.72 -4.57
N VAL A 17 14.21 12.63 -5.13
CA VAL A 17 14.11 11.34 -4.42
C VAL A 17 15.50 10.77 -4.16
N ALA A 18 16.39 10.79 -5.15
CA ALA A 18 17.78 10.32 -4.99
C ALA A 18 18.52 11.07 -3.86
N SER A 19 18.39 12.42 -3.82
CA SER A 19 18.98 13.23 -2.75
C SER A 19 18.36 12.89 -1.39
N PHE A 20 17.03 12.80 -1.30
CA PHE A 20 16.35 12.45 -0.06
C PHE A 20 16.77 11.07 0.47
N VAL A 21 16.81 10.07 -0.40
CA VAL A 21 17.26 8.72 -0.01
C VAL A 21 18.71 8.75 0.47
N LYS A 22 19.59 9.37 -0.29
CA LYS A 22 21.03 9.42 0.01
C LYS A 22 21.34 10.20 1.29
N ASP A 23 20.74 11.38 1.43
CA ASP A 23 21.16 12.37 2.43
C ASP A 23 20.34 12.28 3.74
N VAL A 24 19.14 11.66 3.69
CA VAL A 24 18.23 11.56 4.85
C VAL A 24 17.98 10.11 5.22
N VAL A 25 17.52 9.27 4.26
CA VAL A 25 17.08 7.90 4.59
C VAL A 25 18.25 6.99 4.94
N LEU A 26 19.28 6.90 4.10
CA LEU A 26 20.41 5.97 4.31
C LEU A 26 21.16 6.21 5.62
N PRO A 27 21.43 7.47 6.05
CA PRO A 27 22.03 7.72 7.36
C PRO A 27 21.15 7.21 8.53
N ALA A 28 19.83 7.46 8.47
CA ALA A 28 18.88 7.02 9.49
C ALA A 28 18.68 5.47 9.50
N GLU A 29 18.68 4.83 8.34
CA GLU A 29 18.60 3.38 8.23
C GLU A 29 19.75 2.66 8.93
N SER A 30 20.93 3.25 8.93
CA SER A 30 22.10 2.70 9.62
C SER A 30 21.87 2.57 11.13
N GLU A 31 21.13 3.50 11.74
CA GLU A 31 20.75 3.45 13.16
C GLU A 31 19.84 2.26 13.44
N VAL A 32 18.83 2.05 12.61
CA VAL A 32 17.87 0.93 12.73
C VAL A 32 18.57 -0.43 12.59
N LEU A 33 19.45 -0.56 11.60
CA LEU A 33 20.16 -1.83 11.34
C LEU A 33 21.12 -2.22 12.49
N VAL A 34 21.64 -1.24 13.22
CA VAL A 34 22.52 -1.48 14.38
C VAL A 34 21.73 -1.79 15.63
N ALA A 35 20.57 -1.14 15.82
CA ALA A 35 19.77 -1.29 17.03
C ALA A 35 19.07 -2.65 17.11
N ASP A 36 18.60 -3.18 15.97
CA ASP A 36 17.76 -4.40 15.87
C ASP A 36 16.57 -4.38 16.86
N ASP A 37 15.91 -3.21 16.95
CA ASP A 37 14.87 -2.89 17.92
C ASP A 37 13.66 -2.25 17.21
N SER A 38 12.47 -2.77 17.48
CA SER A 38 11.23 -2.31 16.86
C SER A 38 10.84 -0.88 17.30
N GLU A 39 11.14 -0.46 18.52
CA GLU A 39 10.85 0.90 18.99
C GLU A 39 11.73 1.92 18.25
N VAL A 40 13.01 1.57 18.05
CA VAL A 40 13.95 2.38 17.26
C VAL A 40 13.48 2.45 15.80
N PHE A 41 13.04 1.32 15.23
CA PHE A 41 12.48 1.28 13.88
C PHE A 41 11.29 2.22 13.72
N ASP A 42 10.29 2.11 14.61
CA ASP A 42 9.07 2.92 14.55
C ASP A 42 9.35 4.42 14.72
N LYS A 43 10.24 4.78 15.64
CA LYS A 43 10.68 6.15 15.86
C LYS A 43 11.35 6.72 14.60
N VAL A 44 12.36 6.02 14.08
CA VAL A 44 13.12 6.48 12.90
C VAL A 44 12.21 6.57 11.68
N LEU A 45 11.35 5.58 11.44
CA LEU A 45 10.39 5.63 10.35
C LEU A 45 9.42 6.80 10.48
N GLY A 46 8.97 7.11 11.70
CA GLY A 46 8.14 8.28 11.97
C GLY A 46 8.84 9.59 11.60
N GLU A 47 10.10 9.76 11.98
CA GLU A 47 10.92 10.93 11.65
C GLU A 47 11.14 11.05 10.13
N LEU A 48 11.43 9.94 9.44
CA LEU A 48 11.59 9.90 7.99
C LEU A 48 10.30 10.27 7.24
N ARG A 49 9.14 9.86 7.73
CA ARG A 49 7.83 10.23 7.17
C ARG A 49 7.54 11.72 7.30
N VAL A 50 7.90 12.32 8.43
CA VAL A 50 7.81 13.78 8.62
C VAL A 50 8.71 14.48 7.60
N ALA A 51 9.97 14.08 7.50
CA ALA A 51 10.93 14.65 6.55
C ALA A 51 10.47 14.49 5.08
N ALA A 52 9.85 13.34 4.72
CA ALA A 52 9.30 13.12 3.38
C ALA A 52 8.13 14.07 3.06
N LYS A 53 7.25 14.32 4.04
CA LYS A 53 6.16 15.30 3.91
C LYS A 53 6.70 16.72 3.72
N GLU A 54 7.68 17.13 4.52
CA GLU A 54 8.35 18.44 4.42
C GLU A 54 9.09 18.61 3.07
N ALA A 55 9.71 17.54 2.58
CA ALA A 55 10.35 17.52 1.27
C ALA A 55 9.34 17.51 0.10
N GLY A 56 8.04 17.34 0.36
CA GLY A 56 7.01 17.21 -0.66
C GLY A 56 7.20 15.97 -1.55
N LEU A 57 7.57 14.83 -0.93
CA LEU A 57 7.78 13.54 -1.59
C LEU A 57 6.81 12.47 -1.07
N TRP A 58 5.87 12.83 -0.22
CA TRP A 58 4.90 11.94 0.41
C TRP A 58 3.87 11.42 -0.59
N THR A 59 3.47 10.14 -0.47
CA THR A 59 2.47 9.46 -1.32
C THR A 59 2.58 9.82 -2.81
N PRO A 60 3.73 9.66 -3.46
CA PRO A 60 4.00 10.23 -4.78
C PRO A 60 3.02 9.76 -5.87
N HIS A 61 2.38 8.60 -5.68
CA HIS A 61 1.41 7.98 -6.57
C HIS A 61 0.00 8.59 -6.49
N LEU A 62 -0.37 9.19 -5.35
CA LEU A 62 -1.71 9.75 -5.19
C LEU A 62 -1.84 11.14 -5.81
N PRO A 63 -3.03 11.53 -6.27
CA PRO A 63 -3.32 12.90 -6.70
C PRO A 63 -3.07 13.92 -5.57
N SER A 64 -2.86 15.18 -5.95
CA SER A 64 -2.55 16.27 -5.00
C SER A 64 -3.64 16.53 -3.97
N GLU A 65 -4.89 16.26 -4.30
CA GLU A 65 -6.05 16.35 -3.37
C GLU A 65 -5.96 15.33 -2.20
N TRP A 66 -5.16 14.28 -2.38
CA TRP A 66 -4.84 13.27 -1.36
C TRP A 66 -3.43 13.45 -0.79
N GLY A 67 -2.78 14.58 -1.08
CA GLY A 67 -1.44 14.93 -0.56
C GLY A 67 -0.28 14.37 -1.37
N GLY A 68 -0.54 13.79 -2.56
CA GLY A 68 0.48 13.18 -3.41
C GLY A 68 1.02 14.08 -4.51
N LEU A 69 1.87 13.50 -5.37
CA LEU A 69 2.46 14.15 -6.53
C LEU A 69 1.73 13.84 -7.84
N GLY A 70 0.78 12.93 -7.83
CA GLY A 70 0.03 12.50 -9.02
C GLY A 70 0.90 11.80 -10.07
N LEU A 71 1.97 11.13 -9.66
CA LEU A 71 2.87 10.47 -10.59
C LEU A 71 2.21 9.27 -11.26
N GLY A 72 2.29 9.25 -12.58
CA GLY A 72 1.93 8.08 -13.37
C GLY A 72 2.97 6.95 -13.28
N PRO A 73 2.74 5.82 -13.99
CA PRO A 73 3.59 4.62 -13.88
C PRO A 73 5.07 4.86 -14.13
N LEU A 74 5.45 5.73 -15.08
CA LEU A 74 6.84 6.07 -15.35
C LEU A 74 7.49 6.77 -14.15
N GLY A 75 6.80 7.77 -13.58
CA GLY A 75 7.29 8.49 -12.40
C GLY A 75 7.45 7.56 -11.20
N MET A 76 6.48 6.67 -10.98
CA MET A 76 6.56 5.69 -9.90
C MET A 76 7.65 4.65 -10.10
N ALA A 77 7.92 4.22 -11.34
CA ALA A 77 9.05 3.33 -11.64
C ALA A 77 10.38 3.99 -11.25
N ILE A 78 10.55 5.29 -11.55
CA ILE A 78 11.74 6.06 -11.18
C ILE A 78 11.85 6.24 -9.65
N VAL A 79 10.75 6.57 -8.97
CA VAL A 79 10.72 6.63 -7.49
C VAL A 79 11.13 5.28 -6.89
N SER A 80 10.56 4.18 -7.38
CA SER A 80 10.89 2.83 -6.90
C SER A 80 12.35 2.47 -7.15
N GLN A 81 12.92 2.87 -8.30
CA GLN A 81 14.34 2.67 -8.62
C GLN A 81 15.24 3.38 -7.60
N GLU A 82 14.98 4.65 -7.31
CA GLU A 82 15.80 5.42 -6.36
C GLU A 82 15.62 4.92 -4.90
N CYS A 83 14.42 4.41 -4.55
CA CYS A 83 14.18 3.80 -3.25
C CYS A 83 14.83 2.42 -3.08
N GLY A 84 15.12 1.71 -4.18
CA GLY A 84 15.57 0.31 -4.16
C GLY A 84 16.93 0.05 -3.48
N VAL A 85 17.66 1.09 -3.10
CA VAL A 85 18.93 0.99 -2.38
C VAL A 85 18.75 0.98 -0.85
N SER A 86 17.51 1.10 -0.35
CA SER A 86 17.17 1.21 1.07
C SER A 86 15.92 0.40 1.41
N HIS A 87 15.92 -0.25 2.58
CA HIS A 87 14.74 -0.93 3.11
C HIS A 87 13.68 0.04 3.65
N LEU A 88 14.07 1.26 4.02
CA LEU A 88 13.17 2.26 4.62
C LEU A 88 12.62 3.27 3.62
N ALA A 89 13.26 3.47 2.46
CA ALA A 89 12.93 4.57 1.57
C ALA A 89 11.47 4.53 1.08
N SER A 90 11.00 3.38 0.58
CA SER A 90 9.61 3.25 0.13
C SER A 90 8.60 3.39 1.28
N LEU A 91 8.95 2.94 2.49
CA LEU A 91 8.14 3.10 3.70
C LEU A 91 8.06 4.57 4.15
N ALA A 92 9.19 5.29 4.06
CA ALA A 92 9.29 6.70 4.38
C ALA A 92 8.43 7.58 3.46
N LEU A 93 8.31 7.20 2.19
CA LEU A 93 7.51 7.89 1.19
C LEU A 93 6.03 7.45 1.15
N ASN A 94 5.61 6.50 2.01
CA ASN A 94 4.29 5.86 1.96
C ASN A 94 3.97 5.26 0.58
N ALA A 95 4.98 4.68 -0.06
CA ALA A 95 4.94 4.13 -1.41
C ALA A 95 5.32 2.63 -1.42
N MET A 96 5.08 1.93 -0.31
CA MET A 96 5.36 0.51 -0.15
C MET A 96 4.07 -0.32 -0.20
N ALA A 97 4.13 -1.47 -0.85
CA ALA A 97 3.05 -2.45 -0.77
C ALA A 97 2.92 -3.01 0.67
N PRO A 98 1.71 -3.36 1.13
CA PRO A 98 0.43 -3.35 0.42
C PRO A 98 -0.26 -1.98 0.37
N ASP A 99 0.11 -1.03 1.21
CA ASP A 99 -0.57 0.25 1.39
C ASP A 99 -0.69 1.04 0.06
N GLU A 100 0.38 1.10 -0.73
CA GLU A 100 0.37 1.79 -2.03
C GLU A 100 -0.70 1.21 -2.98
N GLY A 101 -0.73 -0.12 -3.14
CA GLY A 101 -1.72 -0.80 -3.96
C GLY A 101 -3.15 -0.65 -3.42
N ASN A 102 -3.33 -0.72 -2.09
CA ASN A 102 -4.61 -0.53 -1.44
C ASN A 102 -5.13 0.90 -1.60
N MET A 103 -4.25 1.91 -1.54
CA MET A 103 -4.62 3.31 -1.82
C MET A 103 -5.11 3.48 -3.26
N HIS A 104 -4.44 2.89 -4.25
CA HIS A 104 -4.90 2.91 -5.64
C HIS A 104 -6.27 2.24 -5.78
N LEU A 105 -6.46 1.08 -5.17
CA LEU A 105 -7.73 0.36 -5.20
C LEU A 105 -8.86 1.20 -4.60
N LEU A 106 -8.66 1.76 -3.41
CA LEU A 106 -9.65 2.62 -2.75
C LEU A 106 -9.95 3.89 -3.55
N LEU A 107 -8.92 4.50 -4.14
CA LEU A 107 -9.10 5.69 -4.97
C LEU A 107 -10.04 5.44 -6.15
N HIS A 108 -9.95 4.27 -6.79
CA HIS A 108 -10.68 3.96 -8.00
C HIS A 108 -12.02 3.25 -7.75
N ALA A 109 -12.11 2.39 -6.73
CA ALA A 109 -13.26 1.50 -6.54
C ALA A 109 -14.15 1.85 -5.34
N ALA A 110 -13.62 2.55 -4.33
CA ALA A 110 -14.37 2.88 -3.14
C ALA A 110 -15.34 4.06 -3.37
N ASP A 111 -16.47 4.06 -2.68
CA ASP A 111 -17.38 5.19 -2.62
C ASP A 111 -16.84 6.33 -1.73
N SER A 112 -17.58 7.42 -1.59
CA SER A 112 -17.11 8.60 -0.86
C SER A 112 -16.96 8.33 0.64
N GLU A 113 -17.83 7.54 1.25
CA GLU A 113 -17.79 7.21 2.67
C GLU A 113 -16.59 6.29 2.97
N GLN A 114 -16.39 5.27 2.14
CA GLN A 114 -15.26 4.38 2.22
C GLN A 114 -13.92 5.11 2.01
N LYS A 115 -13.86 6.07 1.09
CA LYS A 115 -12.66 6.90 0.89
C LYS A 115 -12.33 7.73 2.12
N GLU A 116 -13.31 8.37 2.74
CA GLU A 116 -13.09 9.13 3.96
C GLU A 116 -12.66 8.23 5.13
N ARG A 117 -13.26 7.05 5.25
CA ARG A 117 -12.99 6.12 6.35
C ARG A 117 -11.63 5.42 6.22
N TYR A 118 -11.27 4.96 5.01
CA TYR A 118 -10.11 4.10 4.79
C TYR A 118 -8.97 4.77 4.02
N LEU A 119 -9.27 5.46 2.90
CA LEU A 119 -8.21 6.06 2.08
C LEU A 119 -7.60 7.27 2.76
N ARG A 120 -8.39 8.14 3.38
CA ARG A 120 -7.87 9.37 3.99
C ARG A 120 -6.84 9.10 5.08
N PRO A 121 -7.10 8.28 6.12
CA PRO A 121 -6.10 8.00 7.14
C PRO A 121 -4.90 7.19 6.60
N LEU A 122 -5.11 6.31 5.62
CA LEU A 122 -4.04 5.56 4.96
C LEU A 122 -3.12 6.49 4.15
N ALA A 123 -3.68 7.43 3.38
CA ALA A 123 -2.93 8.44 2.64
C ALA A 123 -2.19 9.42 3.58
N ALA A 124 -2.78 9.75 4.72
CA ALA A 124 -2.12 10.55 5.76
C ALA A 124 -0.98 9.80 6.47
N GLY A 125 -0.94 8.46 6.36
CA GLY A 125 0.01 7.58 7.05
C GLY A 125 -0.30 7.41 8.55
N GLU A 126 -1.54 7.63 8.93
CA GLU A 126 -2.05 7.47 10.30
C GLU A 126 -2.34 6.01 10.63
N VAL A 127 -2.70 5.22 9.61
CA VAL A 127 -2.98 3.79 9.70
C VAL A 127 -2.20 3.01 8.66
N ARG A 128 -2.16 1.69 8.85
CA ARG A 128 -1.67 0.72 7.89
C ARG A 128 -2.80 -0.20 7.46
N SER A 129 -2.64 -0.83 6.32
CA SER A 129 -3.57 -1.79 5.76
C SER A 129 -2.88 -3.08 5.35
N CYS A 130 -3.68 -4.12 5.06
CA CYS A 130 -3.17 -5.31 4.42
C CYS A 130 -4.09 -5.78 3.28
N PHE A 131 -3.56 -6.65 2.42
CA PHE A 131 -4.30 -7.23 1.30
C PHE A 131 -4.31 -8.75 1.43
N ALA A 132 -5.50 -9.31 1.69
CA ALA A 132 -5.71 -10.71 2.00
C ALA A 132 -6.31 -11.45 0.78
N MET A 133 -5.44 -11.97 -0.09
CA MET A 133 -5.82 -12.66 -1.32
C MET A 133 -5.39 -14.13 -1.32
N THR A 134 -4.11 -14.39 -1.11
CA THR A 134 -3.48 -15.71 -1.21
C THR A 134 -4.08 -16.70 -0.21
N GLU A 135 -4.22 -17.96 -0.63
CA GLU A 135 -4.61 -19.10 0.21
C GLU A 135 -3.62 -20.26 0.00
N GLN A 136 -3.64 -21.25 0.90
CA GLN A 136 -2.75 -22.39 0.81
C GLN A 136 -2.82 -23.08 -0.56
N ALA A 137 -4.02 -23.20 -1.14
CA ALA A 137 -4.27 -23.83 -2.43
C ALA A 137 -4.37 -22.85 -3.60
N ALA A 138 -4.26 -21.54 -3.37
CA ALA A 138 -4.43 -20.48 -4.37
C ALA A 138 -3.34 -19.42 -4.25
N GLY A 139 -2.22 -19.65 -4.90
CA GLY A 139 -1.09 -18.74 -5.01
C GLY A 139 -1.08 -18.00 -6.34
N SER A 140 -0.29 -18.49 -7.30
CA SER A 140 -0.14 -17.87 -8.62
C SER A 140 -1.42 -17.87 -9.46
N ASP A 141 -2.32 -18.84 -9.24
CA ASP A 141 -3.64 -18.89 -9.87
C ASP A 141 -4.73 -18.48 -8.85
N PRO A 142 -5.26 -17.25 -8.93
CA PRO A 142 -6.30 -16.79 -8.03
C PRO A 142 -7.66 -17.47 -8.26
N ALA A 143 -7.85 -18.19 -9.36
CA ALA A 143 -9.09 -18.94 -9.61
C ALA A 143 -9.33 -20.04 -8.57
N GLY A 144 -8.28 -20.48 -7.87
CA GLY A 144 -8.35 -21.44 -6.78
C GLY A 144 -8.81 -20.89 -5.43
N ILE A 145 -9.03 -19.58 -5.28
CA ILE A 145 -9.50 -18.99 -4.03
C ILE A 145 -10.81 -19.65 -3.58
N SER A 146 -10.85 -20.10 -2.33
CA SER A 146 -11.95 -20.82 -1.71
C SER A 146 -12.70 -20.04 -0.63
N THR A 147 -12.11 -18.96 -0.09
CA THR A 147 -12.80 -18.06 0.85
C THR A 147 -14.11 -17.59 0.24
N THR A 148 -15.21 -17.75 0.97
CA THR A 148 -16.55 -17.33 0.58
C THR A 148 -17.01 -16.11 1.35
N ALA A 149 -17.93 -15.35 0.76
CA ALA A 149 -18.70 -14.32 1.42
C ALA A 149 -20.19 -14.56 1.11
N GLU A 150 -20.97 -14.79 2.14
CA GLU A 150 -22.40 -15.05 2.06
C GLU A 150 -23.19 -13.88 2.68
N ARG A 151 -24.25 -13.44 1.97
CA ARG A 151 -25.07 -12.33 2.46
C ARG A 151 -26.15 -12.85 3.41
N HIS A 152 -26.16 -12.30 4.64
CA HIS A 152 -27.15 -12.57 5.67
C HIS A 152 -27.87 -11.25 6.02
N GLY A 153 -28.96 -10.97 5.36
CA GLY A 153 -29.66 -9.69 5.53
C GLY A 153 -28.83 -8.54 4.98
N ASP A 154 -28.45 -7.61 5.84
CA ASP A 154 -27.61 -6.44 5.50
C ASP A 154 -26.11 -6.66 5.76
N GLU A 155 -25.74 -7.82 6.30
CA GLU A 155 -24.38 -8.18 6.61
C GLU A 155 -23.82 -9.22 5.64
N TRP A 156 -22.47 -9.29 5.57
CA TRP A 156 -21.75 -10.33 4.86
C TRP A 156 -20.96 -11.18 5.86
N VAL A 157 -21.07 -12.49 5.76
CA VAL A 157 -20.28 -13.44 6.55
C VAL A 157 -19.17 -13.99 5.66
N LEU A 158 -17.92 -13.69 6.01
CA LEU A 158 -16.73 -14.21 5.34
C LEU A 158 -16.29 -15.48 6.03
N ASN A 159 -15.99 -16.54 5.25
CA ASN A 159 -15.52 -17.80 5.77
C ASN A 159 -14.38 -18.35 4.89
N GLY A 160 -13.21 -18.54 5.48
CA GLY A 160 -12.01 -19.00 4.80
C GLY A 160 -10.73 -18.69 5.55
N GLU A 161 -9.60 -18.96 4.92
CA GLU A 161 -8.27 -18.77 5.48
C GLU A 161 -7.36 -18.11 4.45
N LYS A 162 -6.63 -17.06 4.86
CA LYS A 162 -5.68 -16.35 4.01
C LYS A 162 -4.24 -16.55 4.49
N TRP A 163 -3.32 -16.64 3.54
CA TRP A 163 -1.90 -16.88 3.78
C TRP A 163 -1.06 -15.71 3.26
N PHE A 164 0.11 -15.52 3.87
CA PHE A 164 1.12 -14.54 3.47
C PHE A 164 0.57 -13.11 3.36
N THR A 165 -0.38 -12.75 4.25
CA THR A 165 -0.96 -11.41 4.29
C THR A 165 0.03 -10.45 4.95
N SER A 166 0.92 -9.87 4.12
CA SER A 166 1.96 -8.94 4.58
C SER A 166 1.33 -7.72 5.25
N GLY A 167 1.87 -7.36 6.42
CA GLY A 167 1.40 -6.20 7.17
C GLY A 167 0.12 -6.43 7.97
N ALA A 168 -0.41 -7.67 8.05
CA ALA A 168 -1.63 -7.96 8.82
C ALA A 168 -1.50 -7.61 10.29
N ALA A 169 -0.33 -7.86 10.89
CA ALA A 169 -0.05 -7.38 12.25
C ALA A 169 0.06 -5.85 12.25
N GLY A 170 -0.86 -5.19 12.97
CA GLY A 170 -0.93 -3.73 13.07
C GLY A 170 -1.62 -3.02 11.89
N ALA A 171 -2.30 -3.76 11.00
CA ALA A 171 -3.19 -3.17 10.01
C ALA A 171 -4.53 -2.77 10.66
N ALA A 172 -4.98 -1.53 10.44
CA ALA A 172 -6.29 -1.08 10.92
C ALA A 172 -7.46 -1.71 10.14
N PHE A 173 -7.19 -2.14 8.91
CA PHE A 173 -8.16 -2.87 8.10
C PHE A 173 -7.47 -3.78 7.08
N ALA A 174 -8.20 -4.79 6.63
CA ALA A 174 -7.81 -5.67 5.54
C ALA A 174 -8.72 -5.48 4.32
N ILE A 175 -8.15 -5.57 3.13
CA ILE A 175 -8.91 -5.78 1.90
C ILE A 175 -8.89 -7.28 1.60
N VAL A 176 -10.04 -7.93 1.75
CA VAL A 176 -10.18 -9.39 1.65
C VAL A 176 -10.85 -9.77 0.33
N VAL A 177 -10.22 -10.66 -0.43
CA VAL A 177 -10.80 -11.24 -1.65
C VAL A 177 -11.61 -12.48 -1.28
N ALA A 178 -12.91 -12.50 -1.59
CA ALA A 178 -13.78 -13.64 -1.33
C ALA A 178 -14.75 -13.90 -2.47
N LYS A 179 -15.19 -15.15 -2.61
CA LYS A 179 -16.24 -15.56 -3.56
C LYS A 179 -17.61 -15.13 -3.05
N THR A 180 -18.34 -14.38 -3.89
CA THR A 180 -19.72 -13.96 -3.64
C THR A 180 -20.71 -14.70 -4.53
N ASP A 181 -20.25 -15.28 -5.63
CA ASP A 181 -21.08 -16.10 -6.52
C ASP A 181 -20.40 -17.45 -6.80
N LEU A 182 -20.97 -18.52 -6.23
CA LEU A 182 -20.48 -19.88 -6.38
C LEU A 182 -20.84 -20.51 -7.72
N GLY A 183 -21.71 -19.87 -8.51
CA GLY A 183 -22.22 -20.37 -9.79
C GLY A 183 -21.60 -19.72 -11.03
N SER A 184 -20.88 -18.60 -10.86
CA SER A 184 -20.31 -17.87 -11.99
C SER A 184 -18.92 -18.36 -12.40
N SER A 185 -18.48 -17.87 -13.58
CA SER A 185 -17.10 -18.06 -14.04
C SER A 185 -16.11 -17.40 -13.04
N ALA A 186 -14.89 -17.92 -12.98
CA ALA A 186 -13.86 -17.44 -12.04
C ALA A 186 -13.60 -15.92 -12.07
N ARG A 187 -13.91 -15.23 -13.17
CA ARG A 187 -13.68 -13.78 -13.30
C ARG A 187 -14.72 -12.93 -12.57
N ASP A 188 -15.98 -13.42 -12.50
CA ASP A 188 -17.11 -12.64 -11.97
C ASP A 188 -17.53 -13.11 -10.57
N ALA A 189 -16.81 -14.10 -10.03
CA ALA A 189 -17.16 -14.74 -8.77
C ALA A 189 -16.67 -14.01 -7.52
N TYR A 190 -15.74 -13.07 -7.65
CA TYR A 190 -15.06 -12.46 -6.50
C TYR A 190 -15.49 -11.03 -6.25
N SER A 191 -15.53 -10.70 -4.96
CA SER A 191 -15.66 -9.33 -4.46
C SER A 191 -14.54 -9.00 -3.48
N LEU A 192 -14.34 -7.71 -3.25
CA LEU A 192 -13.39 -7.18 -2.27
C LEU A 192 -14.15 -6.64 -1.08
N PHE A 193 -13.76 -7.05 0.10
CA PHE A 193 -14.37 -6.64 1.36
C PHE A 193 -13.37 -5.83 2.18
N LEU A 194 -13.84 -4.69 2.69
CA LEU A 194 -13.11 -3.91 3.69
C LEU A 194 -13.50 -4.47 5.07
N VAL A 195 -12.51 -5.00 5.77
CA VAL A 195 -12.70 -5.66 7.07
C VAL A 195 -11.85 -4.93 8.08
N ASP A 196 -12.47 -4.31 9.08
CA ASP A 196 -11.79 -3.59 10.15
C ASP A 196 -11.06 -4.55 11.09
N GLU A 197 -10.00 -4.08 11.78
CA GLU A 197 -9.24 -4.87 12.77
C GLU A 197 -10.13 -5.40 13.91
N ASP A 198 -11.10 -4.59 14.34
CA ASP A 198 -12.03 -4.88 15.42
C ASP A 198 -13.30 -5.59 14.96
N ASN A 199 -13.34 -6.08 13.72
CA ASN A 199 -14.50 -6.80 13.19
C ASN A 199 -14.76 -8.07 14.02
N PRO A 200 -15.98 -8.29 14.55
CA PRO A 200 -16.30 -9.48 15.34
C PRO A 200 -16.21 -10.73 14.47
N SER A 201 -15.53 -11.76 14.99
CA SER A 201 -15.38 -13.08 14.36
C SER A 201 -16.43 -14.07 14.85
#